data_1b2555d4d65254efe675c3a93aef91e5
#
_entry.id   1b2555d4d65254efe675c3a93aef91e5
#
_cell.length_a   1.000
_cell.length_b   1.000
_cell.length_c   1.000
_cell.angle_alpha   90.00
_cell.angle_beta   90.00
_cell.angle_gamma   90.00
#
_symmetry.space_group_name_H-M   'P 1'
#
loop_
_entity.id
_entity.type
_entity.pdbx_description
1 polymer ?
#
loop_
_entity_poly.entity_id
_entity_poly.type
_entity_poly.pdbx_seq_one_letter_code
_entity_poly.pdbx_strand_id
1 'polypeptide(L)'
;MSDEQKFYGKYRGTVINNIDPMQIGRIQAIVPDVSPIPSTWAMPCVPIAGKQEGIFCIPQIGAGVWIEFEQGDPDYPIWVGGFWGIAAEVPALALVPPPIPPGQNIVLQTTLQNTVVLSDSAPTPLTGGIVLKSPLGAMIVVNDSGIYIQNGKGASITMLGPTVTINMGALVIV
;
A
#
# COMPACT_ATOMS: atom_id res chain seq x y z
N MET A 1 27.70 30.90 -20.05
CA MET A 1 26.60 30.21 -19.36
C MET A 1 26.79 28.74 -19.69
N SER A 2 27.22 27.92 -18.73
CA SER A 2 27.30 26.48 -18.93
C SER A 2 25.87 25.99 -19.18
N ASP A 3 25.64 25.30 -20.30
CA ASP A 3 24.38 24.57 -20.50
C ASP A 3 24.33 23.49 -19.40
N GLU A 4 23.64 23.79 -18.32
CA GLU A 4 23.36 22.83 -17.27
C GLU A 4 22.47 21.74 -17.85
N GLN A 5 22.93 20.49 -17.78
CA GLN A 5 22.17 19.36 -18.30
C GLN A 5 20.84 19.25 -17.57
N LYS A 6 19.74 19.27 -18.33
CA LYS A 6 18.38 19.17 -17.79
C LYS A 6 17.83 17.75 -17.99
N PHE A 7 17.14 17.24 -16.97
CA PHE A 7 16.57 15.89 -16.94
C PHE A 7 15.05 15.97 -16.89
N TYR A 8 14.41 15.73 -18.03
CA TYR A 8 12.95 15.75 -18.16
C TYR A 8 12.37 14.33 -18.24
N GLY A 9 11.14 14.15 -17.75
CA GLY A 9 10.45 12.87 -17.73
C GLY A 9 10.69 12.09 -16.45
N LYS A 10 10.39 10.78 -16.48
CA LYS A 10 10.46 9.88 -15.30
C LYS A 10 11.69 9.01 -15.37
N TYR A 11 12.40 8.95 -14.26
CA TYR A 11 13.59 8.11 -14.08
C TYR A 11 13.32 7.05 -13.02
N ARG A 12 13.92 5.87 -13.20
CA ARG A 12 13.87 4.83 -12.18
C ARG A 12 14.86 5.14 -11.08
N GLY A 13 14.38 5.12 -9.84
CA GLY A 13 15.22 5.27 -8.66
C GLY A 13 15.01 4.14 -7.68
N THR A 14 15.98 3.96 -6.78
CA THR A 14 15.88 3.07 -5.63
C THR A 14 16.04 3.89 -4.36
N VAL A 15 15.10 3.76 -3.44
CA VAL A 15 15.13 4.45 -2.14
C VAL A 15 16.31 3.96 -1.31
N ILE A 16 17.12 4.89 -0.82
CA ILE A 16 18.26 4.58 0.05
C ILE A 16 18.12 5.20 1.44
N ASN A 17 17.28 6.22 1.59
CA ASN A 17 16.98 6.85 2.87
C ASN A 17 15.56 7.41 2.85
N ASN A 18 14.78 7.10 3.89
CA ASN A 18 13.41 7.57 4.07
C ASN A 18 13.18 8.17 5.47
N ILE A 19 14.26 8.44 6.20
CA ILE A 19 14.20 9.10 7.51
C ILE A 19 14.38 10.61 7.30
N ASP A 20 13.30 11.26 6.89
CA ASP A 20 13.28 12.69 6.60
C ASP A 20 13.34 13.54 7.88
N PRO A 21 14.39 14.37 8.08
CA PRO A 21 14.48 15.24 9.25
C PRO A 21 13.36 16.27 9.36
N MET A 22 12.74 16.66 8.24
CA MET A 22 11.59 17.58 8.24
C MET A 22 10.24 16.88 8.41
N GLN A 23 10.20 15.54 8.38
CA GLN A 23 8.99 14.73 8.57
C GLN A 23 7.83 15.07 7.61
N ILE A 24 8.16 15.47 6.37
CA ILE A 24 7.18 15.78 5.32
C ILE A 24 7.13 14.75 4.20
N GLY A 25 7.77 13.58 4.41
CA GLY A 25 7.70 12.45 3.49
C GLY A 25 8.72 12.47 2.35
N ARG A 26 9.82 13.23 2.50
CA ARG A 26 10.92 13.21 1.53
C ARG A 26 11.72 11.92 1.63
N ILE A 27 12.34 11.56 0.54
CA ILE A 27 13.25 10.42 0.44
C ILE A 27 14.56 10.83 -0.25
N GLN A 28 15.60 10.03 -0.08
CA GLN A 28 16.77 10.07 -0.95
C GLN A 28 16.81 8.78 -1.77
N ALA A 29 17.12 8.90 -3.06
CA ALA A 29 17.17 7.78 -3.98
C ALA A 29 18.45 7.80 -4.80
N ILE A 30 18.92 6.63 -5.25
CA ILE A 30 19.88 6.53 -6.34
C ILE A 30 19.09 6.44 -7.64
N VAL A 31 19.44 7.31 -8.59
CA VAL A 31 18.83 7.40 -9.92
C VAL A 31 19.96 7.15 -10.95
N PRO A 32 20.22 5.90 -11.34
CA PRO A 32 21.44 5.54 -12.10
C PRO A 32 21.58 6.27 -13.44
N ASP A 33 20.46 6.58 -14.10
CA ASP A 33 20.45 7.28 -15.39
C ASP A 33 20.78 8.78 -15.27
N VAL A 34 20.85 9.31 -14.04
CA VAL A 34 21.14 10.72 -13.75
C VAL A 34 22.46 10.85 -12.99
N SER A 35 22.63 10.09 -11.92
CA SER A 35 23.82 10.13 -11.08
C SER A 35 24.04 8.82 -10.33
N PRO A 36 25.29 8.36 -10.18
CA PRO A 36 25.62 7.20 -9.36
C PRO A 36 25.61 7.49 -7.85
N ILE A 37 25.55 8.77 -7.44
CA ILE A 37 25.47 9.16 -6.03
C ILE A 37 24.02 9.41 -5.62
N PRO A 38 23.70 9.36 -4.30
CA PRO A 38 22.38 9.69 -3.79
C PRO A 38 21.90 11.08 -4.23
N SER A 39 20.61 11.17 -4.51
CA SER A 39 19.95 12.46 -4.76
C SER A 39 19.92 13.32 -3.50
N THR A 40 19.67 14.60 -3.65
CA THR A 40 19.13 15.45 -2.59
C THR A 40 17.81 14.90 -2.09
N TRP A 41 17.17 15.56 -1.12
CA TRP A 41 15.86 15.15 -0.61
C TRP A 41 14.74 15.35 -1.64
N ALA A 42 14.26 14.25 -2.21
CA ALA A 42 13.15 14.25 -3.15
C ALA A 42 11.82 14.54 -2.45
N MET A 43 11.11 15.57 -2.92
CA MET A 43 9.78 15.94 -2.42
C MET A 43 8.73 14.89 -2.79
N PRO A 44 7.73 14.62 -1.93
CA PRO A 44 6.62 13.74 -2.28
C PRO A 44 5.64 14.42 -3.24
N CYS A 45 5.28 13.74 -4.31
CA CYS A 45 4.10 14.05 -5.11
C CYS A 45 3.00 13.04 -4.76
N VAL A 46 2.11 13.42 -3.84
CA VAL A 46 1.04 12.55 -3.34
C VAL A 46 -0.32 13.02 -3.86
N PRO A 47 -1.33 12.14 -3.92
CA PRO A 47 -2.65 12.47 -4.46
C PRO A 47 -3.34 13.64 -3.73
N ILE A 48 -3.18 13.73 -2.42
CA ILE A 48 -3.76 14.78 -1.57
C ILE A 48 -2.76 15.12 -0.46
N ALA A 49 -2.48 16.41 -0.28
CA ALA A 49 -1.74 16.95 0.84
C ALA A 49 -2.27 18.35 1.19
N GLY A 50 -2.54 18.61 2.47
CA GLY A 50 -3.03 19.88 2.98
C GLY A 50 -2.72 20.04 4.47
N LYS A 51 -3.23 21.11 5.09
CA LYS A 51 -3.04 21.33 6.52
C LYS A 51 -3.84 20.31 7.32
N GLN A 52 -3.14 19.35 7.95
CA GLN A 52 -3.73 18.23 8.71
C GLN A 52 -4.60 17.31 7.83
N GLU A 53 -4.32 17.23 6.52
CA GLU A 53 -5.08 16.49 5.55
C GLU A 53 -4.14 15.81 4.56
N GLY A 54 -4.44 14.57 4.13
CA GLY A 54 -3.71 13.91 3.05
C GLY A 54 -3.54 12.40 3.19
N ILE A 55 -2.84 11.82 2.22
CA ILE A 55 -2.39 10.42 2.23
C ILE A 55 -0.89 10.43 2.51
N PHE A 56 -0.50 9.89 3.67
CA PHE A 56 0.90 9.81 4.06
C PHE A 56 1.37 8.36 4.01
N CYS A 57 2.15 8.04 2.99
CA CYS A 57 2.73 6.71 2.77
C CYS A 57 4.13 6.88 2.19
N ILE A 58 5.17 6.43 2.90
CA ILE A 58 6.55 6.60 2.49
C ILE A 58 7.10 5.24 2.01
N PRO A 59 7.74 5.21 0.82
CA PRO A 59 8.35 3.98 0.32
C PRO A 59 9.48 3.50 1.24
N GLN A 60 9.61 2.19 1.37
CA GLN A 60 10.67 1.57 2.17
C GLN A 60 12.04 1.70 1.49
N ILE A 61 13.11 1.65 2.29
CA ILE A 61 14.48 1.55 1.77
C ILE A 61 14.55 0.29 0.89
N GLY A 62 15.14 0.43 -0.31
CA GLY A 62 15.22 -0.60 -1.34
C GLY A 62 14.03 -0.61 -2.31
N ALA A 63 12.94 0.11 -2.04
CA ALA A 63 11.80 0.18 -2.95
C ALA A 63 12.13 0.91 -4.25
N GLY A 64 11.54 0.46 -5.36
CA GLY A 64 11.57 1.13 -6.63
C GLY A 64 10.64 2.35 -6.67
N VAL A 65 11.16 3.49 -7.09
CA VAL A 65 10.40 4.74 -7.20
C VAL A 65 10.62 5.43 -8.53
N TRP A 66 9.61 6.15 -8.98
CA TRP A 66 9.72 7.06 -10.12
C TRP A 66 10.13 8.44 -9.62
N ILE A 67 11.21 8.98 -10.19
CA ILE A 67 11.76 10.29 -9.88
C ILE A 67 11.57 11.22 -11.09
N GLU A 68 11.11 12.41 -10.84
CA GLU A 68 11.11 13.57 -11.73
C GLU A 68 11.97 14.68 -11.10
N PHE A 69 12.24 15.73 -11.87
CA PHE A 69 13.04 16.87 -11.39
C PHE A 69 12.33 18.18 -11.72
N GLU A 70 12.24 19.08 -10.76
CA GLU A 70 11.62 20.40 -10.98
C GLU A 70 12.35 21.14 -12.10
N GLN A 71 11.64 21.45 -13.18
CA GLN A 71 12.19 22.10 -14.38
C GLN A 71 13.43 21.37 -14.95
N GLY A 72 13.54 20.06 -14.70
CA GLY A 72 14.67 19.23 -15.14
C GLY A 72 15.94 19.40 -14.32
N ASP A 73 15.90 20.07 -13.18
CA ASP A 73 17.06 20.33 -12.34
C ASP A 73 17.31 19.15 -11.38
N PRO A 74 18.44 18.42 -11.48
CA PRO A 74 18.71 17.25 -10.65
C PRO A 74 18.85 17.56 -9.16
N ASP A 75 19.06 18.81 -8.77
CA ASP A 75 19.13 19.23 -7.37
C ASP A 75 17.76 19.31 -6.69
N TYR A 76 16.65 19.30 -7.48
CA TYR A 76 15.28 19.38 -7.02
C TYR A 76 14.45 18.16 -7.43
N PRO A 77 14.78 16.95 -6.90
CA PRO A 77 14.06 15.73 -7.22
C PRO A 77 12.67 15.69 -6.56
N ILE A 78 11.74 15.03 -7.27
CA ILE A 78 10.38 14.74 -6.80
C ILE A 78 10.15 13.25 -6.98
N TRP A 79 9.74 12.52 -5.94
CA TRP A 79 9.26 11.15 -6.12
C TRP A 79 7.75 11.16 -6.37
N VAL A 80 7.32 10.51 -7.47
CA VAL A 80 5.94 10.61 -7.99
C VAL A 80 5.17 9.29 -7.93
N GLY A 81 5.73 8.27 -7.30
CA GLY A 81 5.12 6.97 -7.11
C GLY A 81 6.13 5.85 -7.01
N GLY A 82 5.64 4.64 -6.75
CA GLY A 82 6.43 3.42 -6.68
C GLY A 82 6.16 2.49 -7.86
N PHE A 83 7.03 1.50 -8.02
CA PHE A 83 6.81 0.36 -8.91
C PHE A 83 7.36 -0.92 -8.27
N TRP A 84 6.78 -2.04 -8.63
CA TRP A 84 7.32 -3.36 -8.27
C TRP A 84 8.26 -3.84 -9.37
N GLY A 85 9.44 -4.27 -9.00
CA GLY A 85 10.43 -4.82 -9.92
C GLY A 85 10.13 -6.27 -10.30
N ILE A 86 9.57 -7.04 -9.36
CA ILE A 86 9.22 -8.45 -9.53
C ILE A 86 7.87 -8.77 -8.83
N ALA A 87 7.22 -9.84 -9.27
CA ALA A 87 5.92 -10.26 -8.71
C ALA A 87 5.96 -10.60 -7.20
N ALA A 88 7.12 -10.98 -6.66
CA ALA A 88 7.28 -11.28 -5.24
C ALA A 88 7.19 -10.05 -4.33
N GLU A 89 7.31 -8.85 -4.87
CA GLU A 89 7.16 -7.59 -4.14
C GLU A 89 5.69 -7.16 -4.02
N VAL A 90 4.82 -7.71 -4.87
CA VAL A 90 3.38 -7.40 -4.85
C VAL A 90 2.74 -8.04 -3.61
N PRO A 91 1.87 -7.33 -2.87
CA PRO A 91 1.14 -7.94 -1.76
C PRO A 91 0.44 -9.23 -2.17
N ALA A 92 0.71 -10.34 -1.46
CA ALA A 92 0.20 -11.66 -1.85
C ALA A 92 -1.33 -11.69 -2.01
N LEU A 93 -2.07 -10.95 -1.18
CA LEU A 93 -3.52 -10.85 -1.25
C LEU A 93 -4.03 -10.13 -2.52
N ALA A 94 -3.18 -9.38 -3.22
CA ALA A 94 -3.51 -8.81 -4.52
C ALA A 94 -3.52 -9.88 -5.63
N LEU A 95 -2.86 -11.02 -5.40
CA LEU A 95 -2.67 -12.09 -6.37
C LEU A 95 -3.53 -13.34 -6.08
N VAL A 96 -4.37 -13.34 -5.03
CA VAL A 96 -5.18 -14.49 -4.58
C VAL A 96 -6.64 -14.09 -4.45
N PRO A 97 -7.59 -14.93 -4.92
CA PRO A 97 -7.37 -16.02 -5.89
C PRO A 97 -6.79 -15.45 -7.18
N PRO A 98 -6.11 -16.24 -8.01
CA PRO A 98 -5.54 -15.70 -9.23
C PRO A 98 -6.65 -14.97 -9.98
N PRO A 99 -6.51 -13.65 -10.17
CA PRO A 99 -7.58 -12.87 -10.77
C PRO A 99 -7.72 -13.30 -12.23
N ILE A 100 -8.91 -13.79 -12.57
CA ILE A 100 -9.28 -14.04 -13.97
C ILE A 100 -10.54 -13.22 -14.23
N PRO A 101 -10.40 -12.04 -14.86
CA PRO A 101 -9.18 -11.30 -15.25
C PRO A 101 -8.43 -10.68 -14.07
N PRO A 102 -7.10 -10.37 -14.22
CA PRO A 102 -6.32 -9.68 -13.20
C PRO A 102 -6.93 -8.32 -12.82
N GLY A 103 -6.82 -7.94 -11.54
CA GLY A 103 -7.22 -6.60 -11.09
C GLY A 103 -8.55 -6.52 -10.34
N GLN A 104 -9.12 -7.65 -9.90
CA GLN A 104 -10.36 -7.65 -9.11
C GLN A 104 -10.16 -7.29 -7.62
N ASN A 105 -8.92 -7.08 -7.18
CA ASN A 105 -8.61 -6.75 -5.79
C ASN A 105 -7.89 -5.40 -5.70
N ILE A 106 -8.36 -4.54 -4.80
CA ILE A 106 -7.64 -3.34 -4.34
C ILE A 106 -7.06 -3.68 -2.98
N VAL A 107 -5.74 -3.63 -2.84
CA VAL A 107 -5.03 -4.00 -1.61
C VAL A 107 -4.18 -2.84 -1.13
N LEU A 108 -4.40 -2.43 0.12
CA LEU A 108 -3.54 -1.52 0.87
C LEU A 108 -2.87 -2.32 1.99
N GLN A 109 -1.56 -2.44 1.97
CA GLN A 109 -0.83 -3.27 2.91
C GLN A 109 0.42 -2.59 3.43
N THR A 110 0.64 -2.68 4.74
CA THR A 110 1.89 -2.27 5.37
C THR A 110 2.94 -3.38 5.26
N THR A 111 4.22 -3.06 5.49
CA THR A 111 5.32 -4.05 5.50
C THR A 111 5.11 -5.19 6.52
N LEU A 112 4.41 -4.92 7.62
CA LEU A 112 4.05 -5.93 8.61
C LEU A 112 2.71 -6.61 8.30
N GLN A 113 2.18 -6.46 7.08
CA GLN A 113 0.98 -7.15 6.58
C GLN A 113 -0.34 -6.79 7.30
N ASN A 114 -0.43 -5.59 7.91
CA ASN A 114 -1.75 -5.02 8.21
C ASN A 114 -2.39 -4.61 6.90
N THR A 115 -3.58 -5.12 6.61
CA THR A 115 -4.12 -5.09 5.25
C THR A 115 -5.58 -4.64 5.21
N VAL A 116 -5.91 -3.85 4.21
CA VAL A 116 -7.28 -3.56 3.75
C VAL A 116 -7.41 -4.11 2.34
N VAL A 117 -8.44 -4.92 2.10
CA VAL A 117 -8.74 -5.47 0.78
C VAL A 117 -10.18 -5.11 0.40
N LEU A 118 -10.36 -4.67 -0.85
CA LEU A 118 -11.64 -4.65 -1.56
C LEU A 118 -11.54 -5.68 -2.67
N SER A 119 -12.44 -6.69 -2.68
CA SER A 119 -12.32 -7.85 -3.56
C SER A 119 -13.66 -8.26 -4.15
N ASP A 120 -13.69 -8.43 -5.46
CA ASP A 120 -14.84 -9.00 -6.21
C ASP A 120 -14.83 -10.53 -6.22
N SER A 121 -13.92 -11.16 -5.48
CA SER A 121 -13.89 -12.63 -5.33
C SER A 121 -15.15 -13.16 -4.67
N ALA A 122 -15.46 -14.44 -4.93
CA ALA A 122 -16.60 -15.11 -4.33
C ALA A 122 -16.59 -14.97 -2.79
N PRO A 123 -17.71 -14.58 -2.18
CA PRO A 123 -17.78 -14.30 -0.76
C PRO A 123 -17.62 -15.57 0.09
N THR A 124 -16.76 -15.53 1.10
CA THR A 124 -16.60 -16.55 2.14
C THR A 124 -16.37 -15.86 3.48
N PRO A 125 -16.37 -16.58 4.61
CA PRO A 125 -15.99 -15.99 5.91
C PRO A 125 -14.59 -15.34 5.94
N LEU A 126 -13.75 -15.56 4.93
CA LEU A 126 -12.37 -15.10 4.89
C LEU A 126 -12.03 -14.27 3.64
N THR A 127 -12.89 -14.26 2.63
CA THR A 127 -12.60 -13.66 1.30
C THR A 127 -13.83 -12.96 0.71
N GLY A 128 -13.58 -12.11 -0.27
CA GLY A 128 -14.59 -11.35 -0.99
C GLY A 128 -15.12 -10.16 -0.19
N GLY A 129 -15.56 -9.12 -0.86
CA GLY A 129 -16.04 -7.89 -0.24
C GLY A 129 -14.94 -7.05 0.41
N ILE A 130 -15.21 -6.52 1.60
CA ILE A 130 -14.28 -5.66 2.37
C ILE A 130 -13.62 -6.51 3.45
N VAL A 131 -12.29 -6.55 3.47
CA VAL A 131 -11.51 -7.29 4.47
C VAL A 131 -10.54 -6.34 5.17
N LEU A 132 -10.62 -6.25 6.49
CA LEU A 132 -9.60 -5.65 7.35
C LEU A 132 -8.89 -6.78 8.08
N LYS A 133 -7.57 -6.88 7.95
CA LYS A 133 -6.81 -8.01 8.48
C LYS A 133 -5.51 -7.58 9.14
N SER A 134 -5.21 -8.15 10.30
CA SER A 134 -3.90 -8.11 10.93
C SER A 134 -3.05 -9.33 10.54
N PRO A 135 -1.71 -9.27 10.67
CA PRO A 135 -0.83 -10.40 10.33
C PRO A 135 -1.10 -11.66 11.16
N LEU A 136 -1.58 -11.52 12.39
CA LEU A 136 -1.86 -12.63 13.31
C LEU A 136 -3.30 -13.16 13.22
N GLY A 137 -4.07 -12.75 12.18
CA GLY A 137 -5.38 -13.34 11.88
C GLY A 137 -6.58 -12.67 12.55
N ALA A 138 -6.41 -11.57 13.30
CA ALA A 138 -7.55 -10.74 13.66
C ALA A 138 -8.10 -10.08 12.38
N MET A 139 -9.43 -10.14 12.16
CA MET A 139 -10.03 -9.62 10.93
C MET A 139 -11.49 -9.23 11.09
N ILE A 140 -11.92 -8.36 10.20
CA ILE A 140 -13.32 -8.02 9.93
C ILE A 140 -13.54 -8.26 8.44
N VAL A 141 -14.59 -9.04 8.11
CA VAL A 141 -15.01 -9.27 6.72
C VAL A 141 -16.48 -8.83 6.59
N VAL A 142 -16.74 -8.06 5.56
CA VAL A 142 -18.10 -7.62 5.18
C VAL A 142 -18.31 -7.99 3.72
N ASN A 143 -19.23 -8.92 3.46
CA ASN A 143 -19.57 -9.36 2.10
C ASN A 143 -21.02 -9.85 2.01
N ASP A 144 -21.46 -10.28 0.83
CA ASP A 144 -22.85 -10.74 0.59
C ASP A 144 -23.22 -12.02 1.35
N SER A 145 -22.28 -12.78 1.88
CA SER A 145 -22.59 -13.94 2.74
C SER A 145 -22.83 -13.54 4.19
N GLY A 146 -22.28 -12.40 4.66
CA GLY A 146 -22.47 -11.94 6.03
C GLY A 146 -21.36 -10.98 6.52
N ILE A 147 -21.38 -10.74 7.85
CA ILE A 147 -20.34 -9.98 8.55
C ILE A 147 -19.63 -10.91 9.54
N TYR A 148 -18.31 -10.94 9.46
CA TYR A 148 -17.48 -11.81 10.27
C TYR A 148 -16.44 -10.97 11.01
N ILE A 149 -16.37 -11.11 12.32
CA ILE A 149 -15.39 -10.45 13.18
C ILE A 149 -14.67 -11.54 13.97
N GLN A 150 -13.36 -11.57 13.92
CA GLN A 150 -12.57 -12.55 14.69
C GLN A 150 -11.24 -11.94 15.17
N ASN A 151 -10.78 -12.44 16.32
CA ASN A 151 -9.53 -11.98 16.91
C ASN A 151 -8.30 -12.82 16.52
N GLY A 152 -8.46 -13.85 15.66
CA GLY A 152 -7.40 -14.78 15.29
C GLY A 152 -6.98 -15.77 16.41
N LYS A 153 -7.70 -15.80 17.55
CA LYS A 153 -7.40 -16.62 18.73
C LYS A 153 -8.61 -17.40 19.22
N GLY A 154 -9.64 -17.54 18.39
CA GLY A 154 -10.84 -18.33 18.66
C GLY A 154 -12.09 -17.54 19.07
N ALA A 155 -11.98 -16.26 19.44
CA ALA A 155 -13.16 -15.43 19.67
C ALA A 155 -13.68 -14.87 18.35
N SER A 156 -15.02 -14.96 18.15
CA SER A 156 -15.66 -14.52 16.91
C SER A 156 -17.09 -14.03 17.13
N ILE A 157 -17.53 -13.13 16.25
CA ILE A 157 -18.92 -12.73 16.06
C ILE A 157 -19.24 -12.92 14.58
N THR A 158 -20.34 -13.61 14.29
CA THR A 158 -20.80 -13.86 12.91
C THR A 158 -22.24 -13.42 12.77
N MET A 159 -22.56 -12.68 11.72
CA MET A 159 -23.91 -12.24 11.38
C MET A 159 -24.27 -12.80 10.02
N LEU A 160 -25.23 -13.74 9.99
CA LEU A 160 -25.72 -14.41 8.78
C LEU A 160 -27.23 -14.36 8.72
N GLY A 161 -27.81 -13.72 7.71
CA GLY A 161 -29.25 -13.46 7.66
C GLY A 161 -29.71 -12.79 8.95
N PRO A 162 -30.75 -13.30 9.64
CA PRO A 162 -31.26 -12.73 10.90
C PRO A 162 -30.46 -13.18 12.15
N THR A 163 -29.46 -14.06 11.99
CA THR A 163 -28.81 -14.72 13.12
C THR A 163 -27.49 -14.05 13.49
N VAL A 164 -27.28 -13.80 14.77
CA VAL A 164 -25.99 -13.41 15.35
C VAL A 164 -25.45 -14.56 16.19
N THR A 165 -24.22 -14.99 15.88
CA THR A 165 -23.54 -16.07 16.59
C THR A 165 -22.26 -15.57 17.23
N ILE A 166 -22.04 -15.89 18.50
CA ILE A 166 -20.82 -15.54 19.23
C ILE A 166 -20.06 -16.83 19.57
N ASN A 167 -18.76 -16.85 19.32
CA ASN A 167 -17.86 -17.97 19.62
C ASN A 167 -18.41 -19.31 19.11
N MET A 168 -18.71 -19.39 17.79
CA MET A 168 -19.19 -20.59 17.11
C MET A 168 -20.42 -21.25 17.73
N GLY A 169 -21.30 -20.45 18.37
CA GLY A 169 -22.56 -20.94 18.95
C GLY A 169 -22.61 -20.97 20.49
N ALA A 170 -21.59 -20.45 21.18
CA ALA A 170 -21.68 -20.25 22.63
C ALA A 170 -22.85 -19.33 23.02
N LEU A 171 -23.21 -18.38 22.14
CA LEU A 171 -24.43 -17.58 22.21
C LEU A 171 -24.98 -17.40 20.79
N VAL A 172 -26.26 -17.71 20.60
CA VAL A 172 -26.97 -17.50 19.32
C VAL A 172 -28.19 -16.61 19.59
N ILE A 173 -28.33 -15.55 18.79
CA ILE A 173 -29.46 -14.62 18.81
C ILE A 173 -30.13 -14.70 17.44
N VAL A 174 -31.41 -15.00 17.39
CA VAL A 174 -32.21 -15.13 16.17
C VAL A 174 -33.38 -14.14 16.19
#